data_5f082ef081ce30dc0303970cdad9c30b
#
_entry.id   5f082ef081ce30dc0303970cdad9c30b
#
_cell.length_a   1.000
_cell.length_b   1.000
_cell.length_c   1.000
_cell.angle_alpha   90.00
_cell.angle_beta   90.00
_cell.angle_gamma   90.00
#
_symmetry.space_group_name_H-M   'P 1'
#
loop_
_entity.id
_entity.type
_entity.pdbx_description
1 polymer ?
#
loop_
_entity_poly.entity_id
_entity_poly.type
_entity_poly.pdbx_seq_one_letter_code
_entity_poly.pdbx_strand_id
1 'polypeptide(L)'
;VADTPPPETPATPARKGFRSSPLAKRLPLLVAVGLGVWLWQVTGIPERELVIHPSGDGWRQARALDFQVSGADGELLKREERFFGDTGAPPEITFKVDLPEGDFRAVFYVKLAGREERRRVEERLSVGEERYIVRQVELPAATR
;
A
#
# COMPACT_ATOMS: atom_id res chain seq x y z
N VAL A 1 -77.86 -47.15 9.13
CA VAL A 1 -76.46 -47.22 9.51
C VAL A 1 -75.70 -46.33 8.55
N ALA A 2 -75.36 -45.16 8.98
CA ALA A 2 -74.56 -44.22 8.22
C ALA A 2 -73.02 -44.59 8.38
N ASP A 3 -72.45 -44.99 7.31
CA ASP A 3 -71.02 -45.28 7.23
C ASP A 3 -70.30 -43.94 7.04
N THR A 4 -69.67 -43.43 8.09
CA THR A 4 -68.91 -42.17 8.06
C THR A 4 -67.45 -42.53 7.69
N PRO A 5 -66.90 -42.02 6.57
CA PRO A 5 -65.50 -42.26 6.26
C PRO A 5 -64.57 -41.52 7.26
N PRO A 6 -63.40 -42.09 7.61
CA PRO A 6 -62.47 -41.46 8.53
C PRO A 6 -61.89 -40.19 7.94
N PRO A 7 -61.55 -39.17 8.77
CA PRO A 7 -60.97 -37.93 8.29
C PRO A 7 -59.59 -38.18 7.68
N GLU A 8 -59.44 -37.74 6.45
CA GLU A 8 -58.13 -37.72 5.80
C GLU A 8 -57.17 -36.79 6.56
N THR A 9 -56.10 -37.32 7.05
CA THR A 9 -55.01 -36.58 7.67
C THR A 9 -54.32 -35.77 6.60
N PRO A 10 -54.23 -34.46 6.75
CA PRO A 10 -53.51 -33.65 5.75
C PRO A 10 -52.05 -34.05 5.71
N ALA A 11 -51.61 -34.49 4.54
CA ALA A 11 -50.22 -34.83 4.30
C ALA A 11 -49.33 -33.60 4.56
N THR A 12 -48.47 -33.71 5.54
CA THR A 12 -47.41 -32.72 5.85
C THR A 12 -46.54 -32.51 4.61
N PRO A 13 -46.41 -31.32 4.08
CA PRO A 13 -45.54 -31.08 2.92
C PRO A 13 -44.12 -31.41 3.34
N ALA A 14 -43.52 -32.39 2.65
CA ALA A 14 -42.11 -32.74 2.84
C ALA A 14 -41.27 -31.49 2.62
N ARG A 15 -40.61 -31.01 3.68
CA ARG A 15 -39.54 -30.00 3.59
C ARG A 15 -38.49 -30.54 2.63
N LYS A 16 -38.52 -30.04 1.37
CA LYS A 16 -37.48 -30.25 0.40
C LYS A 16 -36.16 -29.77 1.04
N GLY A 17 -35.33 -30.76 1.42
CA GLY A 17 -34.08 -30.45 2.08
C GLY A 17 -33.21 -29.54 1.20
N PHE A 18 -32.84 -28.42 1.75
CA PHE A 18 -31.95 -27.42 1.16
C PHE A 18 -30.58 -28.00 0.76
N ARG A 19 -30.34 -29.26 1.12
CA ARG A 19 -29.09 -30.01 0.93
C ARG A 19 -28.86 -30.56 -0.48
N SER A 20 -29.83 -30.54 -1.36
CA SER A 20 -29.72 -31.19 -2.68
C SER A 20 -29.61 -30.22 -3.87
N SER A 21 -29.60 -28.91 -3.61
CA SER A 21 -29.41 -27.95 -4.71
C SER A 21 -27.91 -27.87 -5.10
N PRO A 22 -27.59 -27.78 -6.41
CA PRO A 22 -26.20 -27.60 -6.86
C PRO A 22 -25.54 -26.32 -6.30
N LEU A 23 -26.35 -25.33 -5.91
CA LEU A 23 -25.91 -24.14 -5.21
C LEU A 23 -25.39 -24.43 -3.79
N ALA A 24 -26.03 -25.35 -3.04
CA ALA A 24 -25.57 -25.70 -1.70
C ALA A 24 -24.20 -26.37 -1.69
N LYS A 25 -23.82 -27.07 -2.76
CA LYS A 25 -22.48 -27.67 -2.92
C LYS A 25 -21.40 -26.64 -3.23
N ARG A 26 -21.76 -25.50 -3.82
CA ARG A 26 -20.83 -24.42 -4.17
C ARG A 26 -20.72 -23.33 -3.10
N LEU A 27 -21.65 -23.35 -2.11
CA LEU A 27 -21.68 -22.37 -1.04
C LEU A 27 -20.37 -22.32 -0.23
N PRO A 28 -19.74 -23.45 0.21
CA PRO A 28 -18.49 -23.39 0.96
C PRO A 28 -17.34 -22.80 0.12
N LEU A 29 -17.32 -23.02 -1.19
CA LEU A 29 -16.34 -22.41 -2.08
C LEU A 29 -16.52 -20.89 -2.18
N LEU A 30 -17.75 -20.43 -2.33
CA LEU A 30 -18.07 -19.00 -2.39
C LEU A 30 -17.72 -18.28 -1.07
N VAL A 31 -17.99 -18.93 0.07
CA VAL A 31 -17.62 -18.42 1.38
C VAL A 31 -16.10 -18.34 1.53
N ALA A 32 -15.37 -19.39 1.09
CA ALA A 32 -13.91 -19.38 1.15
C ALA A 32 -13.29 -18.29 0.27
N VAL A 33 -13.81 -18.08 -0.95
CA VAL A 33 -13.37 -17.02 -1.85
C VAL A 33 -13.69 -15.63 -1.25
N GLY A 34 -14.91 -15.45 -0.74
CA GLY A 34 -15.31 -14.19 -0.09
C GLY A 34 -14.45 -13.88 1.14
N LEU A 35 -14.16 -14.88 1.96
CA LEU A 35 -13.29 -14.74 3.12
C LEU A 35 -11.84 -14.42 2.71
N GLY A 36 -11.35 -15.06 1.66
CA GLY A 36 -10.02 -14.81 1.11
C GLY A 36 -9.86 -13.38 0.60
N VAL A 37 -10.84 -12.89 -0.16
CA VAL A 37 -10.86 -11.49 -0.64
C VAL A 37 -10.98 -10.51 0.52
N TRP A 38 -11.82 -10.80 1.51
CA TRP A 38 -11.97 -9.96 2.69
C TRP A 38 -10.67 -9.90 3.51
N LEU A 39 -10.03 -11.05 3.76
CA LEU A 39 -8.73 -11.12 4.43
C LEU A 39 -7.68 -10.33 3.67
N TRP A 40 -7.62 -10.45 2.35
CA TRP A 40 -6.68 -9.71 1.53
C TRP A 40 -6.89 -8.18 1.62
N GLN A 41 -8.14 -7.72 1.66
CA GLN A 41 -8.46 -6.30 1.84
C GLN A 41 -8.09 -5.78 3.23
N VAL A 42 -8.27 -6.60 4.27
CA VAL A 42 -8.01 -6.18 5.68
C VAL A 42 -6.52 -6.26 6.03
N THR A 43 -5.79 -7.21 5.44
CA THR A 43 -4.37 -7.42 5.71
C THR A 43 -3.45 -6.74 4.70
N GLY A 44 -4.00 -6.06 3.69
CA GLY A 44 -3.23 -5.30 2.71
C GLY A 44 -2.36 -4.22 3.38
N ILE A 45 -1.11 -4.11 2.95
CA ILE A 45 -0.21 -3.05 3.40
C ILE A 45 -0.79 -1.72 2.90
N PRO A 46 -1.02 -0.73 3.78
CA PRO A 46 -1.63 0.53 3.37
C PRO A 46 -0.69 1.32 2.47
N GLU A 47 -1.21 1.83 1.37
CA GLU A 47 -0.52 2.82 0.54
C GLU A 47 -0.44 4.14 1.29
N ARG A 48 0.77 4.68 1.39
CA ARG A 48 1.06 5.96 2.04
C ARG A 48 1.73 6.91 1.05
N GLU A 49 1.62 8.19 1.33
CA GLU A 49 2.29 9.22 0.54
C GLU A 49 3.42 9.83 1.38
N LEU A 50 4.64 9.69 0.88
CA LEU A 50 5.81 10.36 1.44
C LEU A 50 6.00 11.69 0.70
N VAL A 51 5.80 12.78 1.41
CA VAL A 51 5.94 14.14 0.90
C VAL A 51 7.28 14.71 1.37
N ILE A 52 8.15 15.00 0.42
CA ILE A 52 9.45 15.60 0.66
C ILE A 52 9.38 17.09 0.35
N HIS A 53 9.79 17.91 1.30
CA HIS A 53 10.02 19.33 1.11
C HIS A 53 11.52 19.58 0.96
N PRO A 54 12.00 19.79 -0.26
CA PRO A 54 13.39 20.15 -0.50
C PRO A 54 13.78 21.47 0.17
N SER A 55 14.84 21.46 0.94
CA SER A 55 15.41 22.65 1.57
C SER A 55 16.90 22.78 1.29
N GLY A 56 17.36 23.99 1.20
CA GLY A 56 18.76 24.30 0.87
C GLY A 56 19.00 24.52 -0.62
N ASP A 57 20.08 25.24 -0.91
CA ASP A 57 20.39 25.70 -2.29
C ASP A 57 20.84 24.56 -3.22
N GLY A 58 21.28 23.42 -2.67
CA GLY A 58 21.68 22.26 -3.46
C GLY A 58 20.55 21.71 -4.35
N TRP A 59 19.32 21.85 -3.95
CA TRP A 59 18.16 21.35 -4.70
C TRP A 59 17.90 22.10 -6.02
N ARG A 60 18.33 23.36 -6.12
CA ARG A 60 18.26 24.12 -7.38
C ARG A 60 19.15 23.52 -8.47
N GLN A 61 20.22 22.86 -8.07
CA GLN A 61 21.17 22.21 -8.97
C GLN A 61 20.84 20.73 -9.18
N ALA A 62 19.82 20.19 -8.51
CA ALA A 62 19.40 18.80 -8.65
C ALA A 62 18.86 18.52 -10.06
N ARG A 63 19.31 17.43 -10.67
CA ARG A 63 18.88 16.97 -12.00
C ARG A 63 18.22 15.62 -11.95
N ALA A 64 18.57 14.80 -10.96
CA ALA A 64 17.94 13.51 -10.71
C ALA A 64 17.96 13.18 -9.21
N LEU A 65 16.97 12.45 -8.77
CA LEU A 65 16.83 11.93 -7.43
C LEU A 65 16.52 10.44 -7.52
N ASP A 66 17.40 9.61 -6.95
CA ASP A 66 17.13 8.19 -6.73
C ASP A 66 16.75 8.00 -5.26
N PHE A 67 15.49 7.71 -5.02
CA PHE A 67 14.91 7.48 -3.71
C PHE A 67 14.84 5.98 -3.41
N GLN A 68 15.35 5.58 -2.27
CA GLN A 68 15.37 4.20 -1.82
C GLN A 68 14.86 4.10 -0.39
N VAL A 69 14.02 3.10 -0.12
CA VAL A 69 13.57 2.76 1.23
C VAL A 69 13.98 1.34 1.53
N SER A 70 14.61 1.16 2.67
CA SER A 70 14.97 -0.17 3.18
C SER A 70 14.42 -0.39 4.58
N GLY A 71 14.15 -1.66 4.88
CA GLY A 71 13.74 -2.12 6.20
C GLY A 71 14.89 -2.10 7.21
N ALA A 72 14.58 -2.44 8.47
CA ALA A 72 15.55 -2.50 9.56
C ALA A 72 16.66 -3.54 9.31
N ASP A 73 16.38 -4.58 8.55
CA ASP A 73 17.29 -5.64 8.12
C ASP A 73 18.16 -5.26 6.89
N GLY A 74 17.93 -4.07 6.31
CA GLY A 74 18.62 -3.60 5.10
C GLY A 74 18.00 -4.07 3.79
N GLU A 75 16.87 -4.80 3.82
CA GLU A 75 16.13 -5.19 2.62
C GLU A 75 15.60 -3.95 1.90
N LEU A 76 15.86 -3.85 0.60
CA LEU A 76 15.32 -2.79 -0.24
C LEU A 76 13.84 -3.04 -0.53
N LEU A 77 12.98 -2.14 -0.02
CA LEU A 77 11.52 -2.25 -0.14
C LEU A 77 10.98 -1.44 -1.30
N LYS A 78 11.56 -0.27 -1.57
CA LYS A 78 11.14 0.64 -2.63
C LYS A 78 12.35 1.35 -3.23
N ARG A 79 12.31 1.52 -4.55
CA ARG A 79 13.24 2.38 -5.28
C ARG A 79 12.49 3.12 -6.38
N GLU A 80 12.69 4.42 -6.46
CA GLU A 80 12.09 5.27 -7.49
C GLU A 80 13.05 6.37 -7.89
N GLU A 81 13.20 6.61 -9.18
CA GLU A 81 14.03 7.67 -9.72
C GLU A 81 13.16 8.78 -10.32
N ARG A 82 13.50 10.00 -10.00
CA ARG A 82 12.86 11.23 -10.52
C ARG A 82 13.87 12.08 -11.23
N PHE A 83 13.51 12.58 -12.40
CA PHE A 83 14.31 13.50 -13.16
C PHE A 83 13.74 14.91 -13.09
N PHE A 84 14.61 15.88 -12.92
CA PHE A 84 14.27 17.28 -12.85
C PHE A 84 14.84 18.02 -14.06
N GLY A 85 14.13 19.06 -14.49
CA GLY A 85 14.64 19.93 -15.54
C GLY A 85 15.73 20.90 -15.06
N ASP A 86 16.06 21.85 -15.89
CA ASP A 86 17.12 22.84 -15.61
C ASP A 86 16.79 23.78 -14.43
N THR A 87 15.53 23.86 -14.04
CA THR A 87 15.06 24.63 -12.88
C THR A 87 15.35 23.98 -11.54
N GLY A 88 15.80 22.72 -11.53
CA GLY A 88 16.05 21.96 -10.31
C GLY A 88 14.81 21.25 -9.76
N ALA A 89 14.90 20.79 -8.51
CA ALA A 89 13.79 20.10 -7.85
C ALA A 89 12.61 21.03 -7.60
N PRO A 90 11.35 20.52 -7.72
CA PRO A 90 10.17 21.28 -7.33
C PRO A 90 10.12 21.48 -5.81
N PRO A 91 9.28 22.40 -5.31
CA PRO A 91 9.18 22.69 -3.87
C PRO A 91 8.61 21.51 -3.06
N GLU A 92 7.95 20.59 -3.73
CA GLU A 92 7.37 19.39 -3.12
C GLU A 92 7.56 18.19 -4.06
N ILE A 93 8.00 17.06 -3.49
CA ILE A 93 8.15 15.79 -4.20
C ILE A 93 7.37 14.74 -3.45
N THR A 94 6.43 14.08 -4.11
CA THR A 94 5.59 13.05 -3.50
C THR A 94 5.93 11.67 -4.07
N PHE A 95 6.12 10.71 -3.17
CA PHE A 95 6.30 9.30 -3.48
C PHE A 95 5.18 8.47 -2.86
N LYS A 96 4.65 7.53 -3.62
CA LYS A 96 3.75 6.51 -3.09
C LYS A 96 4.57 5.35 -2.56
N VAL A 97 4.34 4.99 -1.30
CA VAL A 97 5.07 3.93 -0.62
C VAL A 97 4.09 2.99 0.09
N ASP A 98 4.25 1.69 -0.14
CA ASP A 98 3.48 0.65 0.54
C ASP A 98 4.32 0.15 1.72
N LEU A 99 4.19 0.84 2.84
CA LEU A 99 4.94 0.54 4.05
C LEU A 99 4.00 0.23 5.21
N PRO A 100 4.23 -0.87 5.95
CA PRO A 100 3.56 -1.11 7.22
C PRO A 100 4.06 -0.11 8.28
N GLU A 101 3.43 -0.11 9.45
CA GLU A 101 3.96 0.62 10.60
C GLU A 101 5.34 0.07 10.99
N GLY A 102 6.24 0.96 11.37
CA GLY A 102 7.58 0.61 11.78
C GLY A 102 8.63 1.66 11.43
N ASP A 103 9.89 1.31 11.66
CA ASP A 103 11.03 2.15 11.37
C ASP A 103 11.75 1.67 10.11
N PHE A 104 11.98 2.60 9.19
CA PHE A 104 12.62 2.38 7.91
C PHE A 104 13.77 3.37 7.72
N ARG A 105 14.60 3.09 6.74
CA ARG A 105 15.67 3.96 6.31
C ARG A 105 15.38 4.46 4.90
N ALA A 106 15.25 5.77 4.75
CA ALA A 106 15.13 6.44 3.45
C ALA A 106 16.48 6.99 3.03
N VAL A 107 16.91 6.70 1.83
CA VAL A 107 18.15 7.19 1.24
C VAL A 107 17.85 7.91 -0.05
N PHE A 108 18.37 9.11 -0.17
CA PHE A 108 18.23 9.98 -1.33
C PHE A 108 19.60 10.17 -1.99
N TYR A 109 19.73 9.69 -3.21
CA TYR A 109 20.92 9.96 -4.03
C TYR A 109 20.59 11.06 -5.03
N VAL A 110 21.11 12.24 -4.79
CA VAL A 110 20.82 13.42 -5.62
C VAL A 110 21.97 13.67 -6.59
N LYS A 111 21.66 13.66 -7.88
CA LYS A 111 22.60 14.06 -8.93
C LYS A 111 22.48 15.55 -9.17
N LEU A 112 23.59 16.28 -9.02
CA LEU A 112 23.68 17.71 -9.23
C LEU A 112 24.19 18.03 -10.65
N ALA A 113 23.79 19.19 -11.16
CA ALA A 113 24.28 19.69 -12.45
C ALA A 113 25.81 19.82 -12.45
N GLY A 114 26.46 19.34 -13.52
CA GLY A 114 27.89 19.45 -13.71
C GLY A 114 28.74 18.57 -12.79
N ARG A 115 28.13 17.64 -12.06
CA ARG A 115 28.82 16.68 -11.20
C ARG A 115 28.43 15.25 -11.54
N GLU A 116 29.41 14.37 -11.58
CA GLU A 116 29.14 12.94 -11.80
C GLU A 116 28.77 12.23 -10.50
N GLU A 117 29.32 12.67 -9.39
CA GLU A 117 29.05 12.09 -8.07
C GLU A 117 27.65 12.46 -7.59
N ARG A 118 26.95 11.45 -7.06
CA ARG A 118 25.64 11.65 -6.41
C ARG A 118 25.85 11.97 -4.94
N ARG A 119 25.14 12.97 -4.45
CA ARG A 119 25.09 13.25 -3.01
C ARG A 119 24.12 12.30 -2.34
N ARG A 120 24.56 11.69 -1.25
CA ARG A 120 23.76 10.79 -0.45
C ARG A 120 23.24 11.53 0.79
N VAL A 121 21.92 11.53 0.95
CA VAL A 121 21.26 12.00 2.17
C VAL A 121 20.48 10.82 2.74
N GLU A 122 20.61 10.56 4.02
CA GLU A 122 19.94 9.48 4.72
C GLU A 122 19.04 10.04 5.81
N GLU A 123 17.79 9.56 5.82
CA GLU A 123 16.77 9.95 6.79
C GLU A 123 16.16 8.70 7.43
N ARG A 124 15.92 8.76 8.73
CA ARG A 124 15.12 7.76 9.42
C ARG A 124 13.65 8.05 9.19
N LEU A 125 12.91 7.06 8.74
CA LEU A 125 11.51 7.15 8.47
C LEU A 125 10.73 6.30 9.48
N SER A 126 10.08 6.96 10.43
CA SER A 126 9.17 6.30 11.35
C SER A 126 7.76 6.40 10.79
N VAL A 127 7.14 5.24 10.54
CA VAL A 127 5.81 5.12 9.94
C VAL A 127 4.84 4.66 11.01
N GLY A 128 3.85 5.49 11.30
CA GLY A 128 2.73 5.19 12.18
C GLY A 128 1.44 4.92 11.39
N GLU A 129 0.32 5.34 11.91
CA GLU A 129 -0.99 5.19 11.26
C GLU A 129 -1.25 6.25 10.18
N GLU A 130 -0.38 7.27 10.07
CA GLU A 130 -0.58 8.38 9.16
C GLU A 130 -0.52 7.93 7.68
N ARG A 131 -1.43 8.46 6.88
CA ARG A 131 -1.42 8.28 5.43
C ARG A 131 -0.36 9.14 4.74
N TYR A 132 -0.10 10.32 5.29
CA TYR A 132 0.86 11.27 4.76
C TYR A 132 2.05 11.39 5.70
N ILE A 133 3.25 11.18 5.17
CA ILE A 133 4.49 11.30 5.89
C ILE A 133 5.24 12.48 5.29
N VAL A 134 5.37 13.57 6.03
CA VAL A 134 6.04 14.79 5.57
C VAL A 134 7.44 14.84 6.15
N ARG A 135 8.44 15.04 5.30
CA ARG A 135 9.84 15.21 5.70
C ARG A 135 10.49 16.38 4.95
N GLN A 136 11.25 17.14 5.68
CA GLN A 136 12.12 18.17 5.11
C GLN A 136 13.50 17.57 4.91
N VAL A 137 13.99 17.59 3.67
CA VAL A 137 15.31 17.05 3.33
C VAL A 137 16.20 18.21 2.93
N GLU A 138 17.22 18.44 3.75
CA GLU A 138 18.19 19.50 3.53
C GLU A 138 19.31 19.03 2.60
N LEU A 139 19.57 19.79 1.57
CA LEU A 139 20.70 19.60 0.67
C LEU A 139 21.47 20.92 0.58
N PRO A 140 22.55 21.06 1.35
CA PRO A 140 23.35 22.28 1.29
C PRO A 140 23.98 22.48 -0.08
N ALA A 141 24.27 23.71 -0.42
CA ALA A 141 24.97 24.04 -1.66
C ALA A 141 26.29 23.25 -1.75
N ALA A 142 26.61 22.85 -2.98
CA ALA A 142 27.89 22.17 -3.20
C ALA A 142 29.05 23.16 -2.90
N THR A 143 29.83 22.85 -1.89
CA THR A 143 31.09 23.55 -1.64
C THR A 143 32.01 23.37 -2.85
N ARG A 144 32.53 24.47 -3.37
CA ARG A 144 33.46 24.45 -4.50
C ARG A 144 34.80 23.84 -4.09
#